data_df2faaa42acb6262327b7d7cd41f7a0f
#
_entry.id   df2faaa42acb6262327b7d7cd41f7a0f
#
_cell.length_a   1.000
_cell.length_b   1.000
_cell.length_c   1.000
_cell.angle_alpha   90.00
_cell.angle_beta   90.00
_cell.angle_gamma   90.00
#
_symmetry.space_group_name_H-M   'P 1'
#
loop_
_entity.id
_entity.type
_entity.pdbx_description
1 polymer ?
#
loop_
_entity_poly.entity_id
_entity_poly.type
_entity_poly.pdbx_seq_one_letter_code
_entity_poly.pdbx_strand_id
1 'polypeptide(L)' 'MVQDLYKQKRSLELRWQLEYEQNGRYTLNMGRIDDKIREVITDIKLEEAKIANRENAIENAAAQVSVAT' A
#
# COMPACT_ATOMS: atom_id res chain seq x y z
N MET A 1 -10.97 3.38 -1.70
CA MET A 1 -10.12 3.24 -0.52
C MET A 1 -8.75 2.73 -0.89
N VAL A 2 -8.57 1.45 -1.18
CA VAL A 2 -7.25 0.94 -1.63
C VAL A 2 -6.82 1.61 -2.92
N GLN A 3 -7.74 1.84 -3.85
CA GLN A 3 -7.43 2.53 -5.10
C GLN A 3 -6.92 3.94 -4.90
N ASP A 4 -7.44 4.67 -3.90
CA ASP A 4 -6.96 6.01 -3.58
C ASP A 4 -5.52 5.98 -3.06
N LEU A 5 -5.18 4.96 -2.26
CA LEU A 5 -3.83 4.77 -1.77
C LEU A 5 -2.85 4.47 -2.91
N TYR A 6 -3.25 3.65 -3.87
CA TYR A 6 -2.43 3.38 -5.05
C TYR A 6 -2.22 4.63 -5.91
N LYS A 7 -3.25 5.46 -6.05
CA LYS A 7 -3.13 6.74 -6.75
C LYS A 7 -2.16 7.68 -6.04
N GLN A 8 -2.24 7.77 -4.72
CA GLN A 8 -1.32 8.57 -3.92
C GLN A 8 0.12 8.08 -4.09
N LYS A 9 0.32 6.78 -4.03
CA LYS A 9 1.65 6.18 -4.24
C LYS A 9 2.21 6.58 -5.61
N ARG A 10 1.41 6.44 -6.66
CA ARG A 10 1.83 6.77 -8.01
C ARG A 10 2.16 8.25 -8.17
N SER A 11 1.36 9.13 -7.59
CA SER A 11 1.61 10.58 -7.60
C SER A 11 2.93 10.91 -6.92
N LEU A 12 3.22 10.28 -5.78
CA LEU A 12 4.45 10.48 -5.05
C LEU A 12 5.66 9.96 -5.83
N GLU A 13 5.53 8.81 -6.48
CA GLU A 13 6.59 8.25 -7.33
C GLU A 13 6.92 9.16 -8.51
N LEU A 14 5.90 9.73 -9.15
CA LEU A 14 6.08 10.68 -10.24
C LEU A 14 6.76 11.96 -9.77
N ARG A 15 6.39 12.46 -8.59
CA ARG A 15 7.01 13.62 -7.97
C ARG A 15 8.48 13.38 -7.68
N TRP A 16 8.79 12.21 -7.13
CA TRP A 16 10.16 11.80 -6.84
C TRP A 16 10.98 11.77 -8.12
N GLN A 17 10.42 11.19 -9.18
CA GLN A 17 11.09 11.09 -10.48
C GLN A 17 11.36 12.46 -11.09
N LEU A 18 10.39 13.38 -11.01
CA LEU A 18 10.55 14.76 -11.49
C LEU A 18 11.65 15.49 -10.73
N GLU A 19 11.69 15.34 -9.41
CA GLU A 19 12.74 15.93 -8.58
C GLU A 19 14.11 15.40 -8.98
N TYR A 20 14.22 14.10 -9.21
CA TYR A 20 15.48 13.48 -9.64
C TYR A 20 15.91 14.01 -11.02
N GLU A 21 15.00 14.11 -11.95
CA GLU A 21 15.29 14.63 -13.29
C GLU A 21 15.73 16.10 -13.25
N GLN A 22 15.10 16.90 -12.41
CA GLN A 22 15.43 18.32 -12.29
C GLN A 22 16.78 18.55 -11.61
N ASN A 23 17.09 17.78 -10.60
CA ASN A 23 18.28 17.98 -9.77
C ASN A 23 19.47 17.08 -10.15
N GLY A 24 19.21 15.99 -10.86
CA GLY A 24 20.23 15.02 -11.25
C GLY A 24 20.89 14.28 -10.08
N ARG A 25 20.33 14.42 -8.88
CA ARG A 25 20.85 13.80 -7.66
C ARG A 25 19.76 13.65 -6.63
N TYR A 26 19.99 12.82 -5.62
CA TYR A 26 19.11 12.66 -4.50
C TYR A 26 19.10 13.91 -3.63
N THR A 27 17.91 14.43 -3.34
CA THR A 27 17.73 15.65 -2.53
C THR A 27 17.00 15.32 -1.22
N LEU A 28 17.04 16.26 -0.26
CA LEU A 28 16.27 16.14 0.98
C LEU A 28 14.77 16.02 0.72
N ASN A 29 14.29 16.73 -0.28
CA ASN A 29 12.90 16.68 -0.66
C ASN A 29 12.50 15.30 -1.17
N MET A 30 13.39 14.65 -1.91
CA MET A 30 13.20 13.27 -2.36
C MET A 30 13.13 12.30 -1.18
N GLY A 31 13.93 12.53 -0.14
CA GLY A 31 13.86 11.75 1.10
C GLY A 31 12.52 11.89 1.79
N ARG A 32 11.94 13.07 1.81
CA ARG A 32 10.59 13.30 2.36
C ARG A 32 9.52 12.59 1.54
N ILE A 33 9.66 12.63 0.22
CA ILE A 33 8.76 11.91 -0.68
C ILE A 33 8.87 10.39 -0.45
N ASP A 34 10.08 9.86 -0.30
CA ASP A 34 10.30 8.45 0.03
C ASP A 34 9.60 8.05 1.33
N ASP A 35 9.69 8.85 2.37
CA ASP A 35 9.03 8.59 3.64
C ASP A 35 7.51 8.53 3.46
N LYS A 36 6.96 9.43 2.68
CA LYS A 36 5.53 9.43 2.36
C LYS A 36 5.14 8.19 1.56
N ILE A 37 5.95 7.78 0.59
CA ILE A 37 5.71 6.56 -0.18
C ILE A 37 5.68 5.34 0.75
N ARG A 38 6.61 5.24 1.70
CA ARG A 38 6.64 4.15 2.69
C ARG A 38 5.39 4.13 3.55
N GLU A 39 4.91 5.29 4.00
CA GLU A 39 3.67 5.40 4.76
C GLU A 39 2.49 4.88 3.94
N VAL A 40 2.39 5.30 2.68
CA VAL A 40 1.31 4.87 1.79
C VAL A 40 1.39 3.36 1.55
N ILE A 41 2.58 2.81 1.32
CA ILE A 41 2.78 1.36 1.15
C ILE A 41 2.33 0.61 2.40
N THR A 42 2.66 1.10 3.59
CA THR A 42 2.22 0.51 4.85
C THR A 42 0.70 0.52 4.95
N ASP A 43 0.07 1.64 4.61
CA ASP A 43 -1.39 1.76 4.61
C ASP A 43 -2.04 0.80 3.62
N ILE A 44 -1.46 0.65 2.43
CA ILE A 44 -1.93 -0.31 1.42
C ILE A 44 -1.87 -1.73 1.99
N LYS A 45 -0.75 -2.11 2.59
CA LYS A 45 -0.57 -3.44 3.19
C LYS A 45 -1.59 -3.70 4.28
N LEU A 46 -1.85 -2.70 5.13
CA LEU A 46 -2.84 -2.83 6.20
C LEU A 46 -4.25 -3.00 5.64
N GLU A 47 -4.63 -2.23 4.63
CA GLU A 47 -5.94 -2.34 4.02
C GLU A 47 -6.11 -3.68 3.29
N GLU A 48 -5.10 -4.12 2.56
CA GLU A 48 -5.12 -5.42 1.89
C GLU A 48 -5.18 -6.58 2.90
N ALA A 49 -4.47 -6.45 4.01
CA ALA A 49 -4.51 -7.46 5.07
C ALA A 49 -5.90 -7.53 5.71
N LYS A 50 -6.58 -6.41 5.90
CA LYS A 50 -7.96 -6.40 6.42
C LYS A 50 -8.91 -7.13 5.48
N ILE A 51 -8.80 -6.89 4.18
CA ILE A 51 -9.62 -7.55 3.17
C ILE A 51 -9.33 -9.05 3.16
N ALA A 52 -8.05 -9.44 3.13
CA ALA A 52 -7.64 -10.84 3.13
C ALA A 52 -8.11 -11.57 4.40
N ASN A 53 -7.97 -10.93 5.57
CA ASN A 53 -8.41 -11.50 6.84
C ASN A 53 -9.93 -11.71 6.87
N ARG A 54 -10.68 -10.77 6.30
CA ARG A 54 -12.14 -10.90 6.21
C ARG A 54 -12.53 -12.08 5.33
N GLU A 55 -11.90 -12.24 4.18
CA GLU A 55 -12.13 -13.35 3.26
C GLU A 55 -11.72 -14.69 3.90
N ASN A 56 -10.55 -14.73 4.53
CA ASN A 56 -10.07 -15.92 5.22
C ASN A 56 -10.98 -16.32 6.38
N ALA A 57 -11.50 -15.37 7.14
CA ALA A 57 -12.44 -15.64 8.22
C ALA A 57 -13.73 -16.28 7.70
N ILE A 58 -14.23 -15.82 6.56
CA ILE A 58 -15.42 -16.40 5.94
C ILE A 58 -15.13 -17.82 5.45
N GLU A 59 -14.00 -18.03 4.78
CA GLU A 59 -13.57 -19.35 4.28
C GLU A 59 -13.33 -20.33 5.42
N ASN A 60 -12.66 -19.90 6.47
CA ASN A 60 -12.40 -20.74 7.65
C ASN A 60 -13.68 -21.12 8.37
N ALA A 61 -14.62 -20.20 8.50
CA ALA A 61 -15.92 -20.49 9.10
C ALA A 61 -16.67 -21.56 8.28
N ALA A 62 -16.66 -21.42 6.95
CA ALA A 62 -17.28 -22.41 6.07
C ALA A 62 -16.57 -23.77 6.14
N ALA A 63 -15.23 -23.76 6.16
CA ALA A 63 -14.43 -24.97 6.27
C ALA A 63 -14.66 -25.68 7.61
N GLN A 64 -14.75 -24.94 8.72
CA GLN A 64 -15.02 -25.50 10.02
C GLN A 64 -16.39 -26.16 10.10
N VAL A 65 -17.40 -25.54 9.50
CA VAL A 65 -18.74 -26.13 9.43
C VAL A 65 -18.70 -27.42 8.63
N SER A 66 -17.98 -27.45 7.52
CA SER A 66 -17.81 -28.69 6.73
C SER A 66 -17.11 -29.78 7.49
N VAL A 67 -16.08 -29.45 8.25
CA VAL A 67 -15.29 -30.40 9.02
C VAL A 67 -16.07 -30.93 10.23
N ALA A 68 -16.91 -30.07 10.82
CA ALA A 68 -17.73 -30.46 11.97
C ALA A 68 -18.82 -31.47 11.62
N THR A 69 -19.17 -31.57 10.36
CA THR A 69 -20.16 -32.55 9.91
C THR A 69 -19.49 -33.83 9.42
#